data_5105858665af5a8295c6c0fec019fdd0
#
_entry.id   5105858665af5a8295c6c0fec019fdd0
#
_cell.length_a   1.000
_cell.length_b   1.000
_cell.length_c   1.000
_cell.angle_alpha   90.00
_cell.angle_beta   90.00
_cell.angle_gamma   90.00
#
_symmetry.space_group_name_H-M   'P 1'
#
loop_
_entity.id
_entity.type
_entity.pdbx_description
1 polymer ?
#
loop_
_entity_poly.entity_id
_entity_poly.type
_entity_poly.pdbx_seq_one_letter_code
_entity_poly.pdbx_strand_id
1 'polypeptide(L)'
;RCINVNNVEQQILKSGRKRRGNIVLRRCGDLLFIGGHGPEDEVTGEPFYTGRLGAEMTTEEGYKAARICGEILLSAMQEYLGDLDKVDYLVKAFGLVSSEPDFYDQPAVMDGFSDLMVQVLGDRGLHARSAMGTSNLPGNIPVEIELIVKIKP
;
A
#
# COMPACT_ATOMS: atom_id res chain seq x y z
N ARG A 1 17.57 1.09 -21.08
CA ARG A 1 18.05 -0.27 -20.78
C ARG A 1 16.85 -1.16 -20.59
N CYS A 2 16.70 -2.20 -21.44
CA CYS A 2 15.62 -3.17 -21.33
C CYS A 2 15.72 -3.90 -19.98
N ILE A 3 14.60 -3.99 -19.28
CA ILE A 3 14.47 -4.75 -18.02
C ILE A 3 14.67 -6.22 -18.38
N ASN A 4 15.53 -6.89 -17.62
CA ASN A 4 15.75 -8.33 -17.78
C ASN A 4 14.44 -9.06 -17.42
N VAL A 5 13.83 -9.71 -18.39
CA VAL A 5 12.54 -10.40 -18.29
C VAL A 5 12.55 -11.44 -17.15
N ASN A 6 13.69 -12.07 -16.92
CA ASN A 6 13.87 -13.06 -15.84
C ASN A 6 13.68 -12.47 -14.44
N ASN A 7 13.91 -11.15 -14.26
CA ASN A 7 13.71 -10.49 -12.98
C ASN A 7 12.23 -10.17 -12.71
N VAL A 8 11.45 -9.97 -13.79
CA VAL A 8 9.99 -9.74 -13.71
C VAL A 8 9.27 -11.06 -13.38
N GLU A 9 9.66 -12.16 -14.01
CA GLU A 9 9.12 -13.49 -13.72
C GLU A 9 9.40 -13.94 -12.28
N GLN A 10 10.61 -13.68 -11.75
CA GLN A 10 10.95 -13.99 -10.36
C GLN A 10 10.15 -13.16 -9.35
N GLN A 11 9.81 -11.90 -9.66
CA GLN A 11 8.97 -11.05 -8.81
C GLN A 11 7.50 -11.52 -8.80
N ILE A 12 6.98 -11.95 -9.97
CA ILE A 12 5.64 -12.53 -10.09
C ILE A 12 5.54 -13.87 -9.34
N LEU A 13 6.60 -14.69 -9.37
CA LEU A 13 6.66 -15.98 -8.71
C LEU A 13 6.76 -15.87 -7.18
N LYS A 14 7.45 -14.85 -6.66
CA LYS A 14 7.58 -14.61 -5.23
C LYS A 14 6.29 -14.12 -4.57
N SER A 15 5.49 -13.31 -5.27
CA SER A 15 4.24 -12.79 -4.72
C SER A 15 3.09 -13.81 -4.69
N GLY A 16 3.26 -15.03 -5.24
CA GLY A 16 2.22 -16.05 -5.30
C GLY A 16 0.95 -15.66 -6.08
N ARG A 17 0.78 -14.41 -6.45
CA ARG A 17 -0.39 -13.86 -7.14
C ARG A 17 -0.19 -13.89 -8.65
N LYS A 18 -0.95 -14.72 -9.36
CA LYS A 18 -1.12 -14.61 -10.82
C LYS A 18 -1.92 -13.34 -11.15
N ARG A 19 -1.25 -12.20 -11.21
CA ARG A 19 -1.85 -10.94 -11.68
C ARG A 19 -1.82 -10.92 -13.22
N ARG A 20 -2.98 -10.91 -13.84
CA ARG A 20 -3.10 -10.79 -15.31
C ARG A 20 -2.61 -9.42 -15.77
N GLY A 21 -1.40 -9.35 -16.35
CA GLY A 21 -0.83 -8.13 -16.91
C GLY A 21 -0.36 -7.07 -15.91
N ASN A 22 -0.50 -7.32 -14.61
CA ASN A 22 -0.08 -6.39 -13.56
C ASN A 22 1.21 -6.87 -12.89
N ILE A 23 2.01 -5.92 -12.45
CA ILE A 23 3.14 -6.14 -11.54
C ILE A 23 2.91 -5.34 -10.26
N VAL A 24 3.40 -5.85 -9.14
CA VAL A 24 3.25 -5.23 -7.83
C VAL A 24 3.93 -3.88 -7.78
N LEU A 25 5.13 -3.79 -8.37
CA LEU A 25 6.02 -2.66 -8.27
C LEU A 25 6.75 -2.42 -9.58
N ARG A 26 6.84 -1.15 -10.00
CA ARG A 26 7.55 -0.73 -11.20
C ARG A 26 8.59 0.34 -10.89
N ARG A 27 9.84 0.11 -11.32
CA ARG A 27 10.89 1.11 -11.22
C ARG A 27 10.95 1.99 -12.46
N CYS A 28 11.07 3.30 -12.25
CA CYS A 28 11.34 4.29 -13.29
C CYS A 28 12.46 5.22 -12.79
N GLY A 29 13.67 5.03 -13.31
CA GLY A 29 14.85 5.74 -12.79
C GLY A 29 15.10 5.41 -11.33
N ASP A 30 15.02 6.40 -10.46
CA ASP A 30 15.15 6.28 -9.00
C ASP A 30 13.80 6.36 -8.25
N LEU A 31 12.68 6.21 -8.99
CA LEU A 31 11.35 6.11 -8.43
C LEU A 31 10.82 4.68 -8.51
N LEU A 32 10.15 4.25 -7.45
CA LEU A 32 9.33 3.05 -7.41
C LEU A 32 7.86 3.45 -7.37
N PHE A 33 7.08 2.86 -8.27
CA PHE A 33 5.63 2.95 -8.30
C PHE A 33 5.07 1.63 -7.79
N ILE A 34 4.37 1.66 -6.68
CA ILE A 34 3.80 0.46 -6.06
C ILE A 34 2.29 0.53 -6.20
N GLY A 35 1.70 -0.48 -6.84
CA GLY A 35 0.27 -0.57 -7.06
C GLY A 35 -0.52 -0.74 -5.77
N GLY A 36 -1.84 -0.60 -5.84
CA GLY A 36 -2.73 -0.68 -4.69
C GLY A 36 -2.61 -1.99 -3.93
N HIS A 37 -2.49 -1.88 -2.61
CA HIS A 37 -2.47 -3.00 -1.65
C HIS A 37 -3.55 -2.78 -0.60
N GLY A 38 -4.34 -3.85 -0.38
CA GLY A 38 -5.31 -3.94 0.69
C GLY A 38 -4.74 -4.61 1.94
N PRO A 39 -5.51 -4.65 3.04
CA PRO A 39 -5.16 -5.36 4.26
C PRO A 39 -5.46 -6.86 4.11
N GLU A 40 -4.69 -7.52 3.26
CA GLU A 40 -4.88 -8.92 2.87
C GLU A 40 -3.67 -9.77 3.21
N ASP A 41 -3.89 -11.03 3.57
CA ASP A 41 -2.81 -11.99 3.71
C ASP A 41 -2.06 -12.18 2.38
N GLU A 42 -0.76 -12.00 2.38
CA GLU A 42 0.07 -12.04 1.16
C GLU A 42 0.16 -13.44 0.52
N VAL A 43 -0.11 -14.50 1.29
CA VAL A 43 -0.05 -15.89 0.83
C VAL A 43 -1.41 -16.35 0.33
N THR A 44 -2.45 -16.17 1.13
CA THR A 44 -3.80 -16.67 0.82
C THR A 44 -4.62 -15.67 0.01
N GLY A 45 -4.33 -14.36 0.13
CA GLY A 45 -5.11 -13.28 -0.45
C GLY A 45 -6.40 -12.97 0.31
N GLU A 46 -6.61 -13.61 1.47
CA GLU A 46 -7.79 -13.37 2.29
C GLU A 46 -7.66 -12.02 3.02
N PRO A 47 -8.71 -11.20 3.05
CA PRO A 47 -8.68 -9.92 3.75
C PRO A 47 -8.73 -10.11 5.27
N PHE A 48 -7.91 -9.36 6.01
CA PHE A 48 -7.97 -9.29 7.48
C PHE A 48 -9.17 -8.47 7.95
N TYR A 49 -9.64 -7.54 7.12
CA TYR A 49 -10.80 -6.70 7.37
C TYR A 49 -11.67 -6.60 6.12
N THR A 50 -12.97 -6.62 6.31
CA THR A 50 -13.97 -6.38 5.26
C THR A 50 -15.06 -5.43 5.76
N GLY A 51 -15.67 -4.70 4.84
CA GLY A 51 -16.76 -3.78 5.15
C GLY A 51 -16.40 -2.33 4.85
N ARG A 52 -17.37 -1.43 5.09
CA ARG A 52 -17.28 -0.01 4.78
C ARG A 52 -17.22 0.82 6.06
N LEU A 53 -16.41 1.86 6.02
CA LEU A 53 -16.30 2.83 7.11
C LEU A 53 -17.62 3.61 7.24
N GLY A 54 -18.07 3.78 8.46
CA GLY A 54 -19.36 4.40 8.75
C GLY A 54 -20.56 3.45 8.71
N ALA A 55 -20.37 2.19 8.28
CA ALA A 55 -21.37 1.13 8.34
C ALA A 55 -20.88 -0.03 9.21
N GLU A 56 -20.23 -1.02 8.61
CA GLU A 56 -19.75 -2.21 9.32
C GLU A 56 -18.46 -1.94 10.12
N MET A 57 -17.71 -0.89 9.77
CA MET A 57 -16.42 -0.60 10.37
C MET A 57 -16.35 0.79 11.00
N THR A 58 -15.67 0.84 12.12
CA THR A 58 -15.31 2.09 12.82
C THR A 58 -14.03 2.71 12.25
N THR A 59 -13.83 4.01 12.52
CA THR A 59 -12.58 4.71 12.14
C THR A 59 -11.34 4.03 12.73
N GLU A 60 -11.41 3.52 13.97
CA GLU A 60 -10.30 2.82 14.62
C GLU A 60 -9.95 1.50 13.90
N GLU A 61 -10.95 0.73 13.48
CA GLU A 61 -10.74 -0.48 12.67
C GLU A 61 -10.16 -0.15 11.30
N GLY A 62 -10.62 0.94 10.67
CA GLY A 62 -10.06 1.47 9.44
C GLY A 62 -8.60 1.88 9.58
N TYR A 63 -8.24 2.56 10.68
CA TYR A 63 -6.85 2.89 11.01
C TYR A 63 -5.96 1.63 11.09
N LYS A 64 -6.43 0.60 11.79
CA LYS A 64 -5.71 -0.70 11.88
C LYS A 64 -5.57 -1.36 10.51
N ALA A 65 -6.60 -1.32 9.68
CA ALA A 65 -6.57 -1.84 8.32
C ALA A 65 -5.56 -1.09 7.44
N ALA A 66 -5.54 0.25 7.49
CA ALA A 66 -4.57 1.08 6.78
C ALA A 66 -3.13 0.82 7.26
N ARG A 67 -2.93 0.56 8.55
CA ARG A 67 -1.63 0.17 9.11
C ARG A 67 -1.14 -1.16 8.52
N ILE A 68 -2.01 -2.17 8.40
CA ILE A 68 -1.68 -3.45 7.75
C ILE A 68 -1.30 -3.24 6.27
N CYS A 69 -2.02 -2.39 5.53
CA CYS A 69 -1.61 -2.01 4.18
C CYS A 69 -0.18 -1.46 4.15
N GLY A 70 0.18 -0.64 5.13
CA GLY A 70 1.53 -0.09 5.30
C GLY A 70 2.58 -1.18 5.57
N GLU A 71 2.29 -2.16 6.40
CA GLU A 71 3.18 -3.30 6.69
C GLU A 71 3.44 -4.12 5.43
N ILE A 72 2.41 -4.37 4.62
CA ILE A 72 2.51 -5.08 3.35
C ILE A 72 3.34 -4.28 2.33
N LEU A 73 3.15 -2.96 2.25
CA LEU A 73 3.93 -2.09 1.38
C LEU A 73 5.41 -2.02 1.79
N LEU A 74 5.70 -1.99 3.10
CA LEU A 74 7.07 -2.08 3.61
C LEU A 74 7.71 -3.43 3.27
N SER A 75 6.97 -4.53 3.42
CA SER A 75 7.40 -5.88 3.03
C SER A 75 7.75 -5.94 1.54
N ALA A 76 6.88 -5.41 0.68
CA ALA A 76 7.11 -5.36 -0.76
C ALA A 76 8.37 -4.55 -1.13
N MET A 77 8.60 -3.41 -0.46
CA MET A 77 9.82 -2.62 -0.64
C MET A 77 11.06 -3.36 -0.15
N GLN A 78 11.01 -3.99 1.02
CA GLN A 78 12.10 -4.78 1.58
C GLN A 78 12.47 -5.93 0.65
N GLU A 79 11.49 -6.65 0.13
CA GLU A 79 11.71 -7.77 -0.79
C GLU A 79 12.38 -7.30 -2.09
N TYR A 80 11.92 -6.17 -2.66
CA TYR A 80 12.44 -5.64 -3.91
C TYR A 80 13.84 -5.04 -3.78
N LEU A 81 14.07 -4.24 -2.73
CA LEU A 81 15.32 -3.52 -2.51
C LEU A 81 16.39 -4.36 -1.81
N GLY A 82 15.97 -5.37 -1.05
CA GLY A 82 16.83 -6.15 -0.14
C GLY A 82 17.09 -5.46 1.19
N ASP A 83 16.98 -4.13 1.26
CA ASP A 83 17.18 -3.32 2.45
C ASP A 83 16.36 -2.02 2.37
N LEU A 84 15.58 -1.72 3.43
CA LEU A 84 14.80 -0.49 3.52
C LEU A 84 15.68 0.77 3.66
N ASP A 85 16.94 0.63 4.02
CA ASP A 85 17.89 1.76 4.03
C ASP A 85 18.16 2.32 2.63
N LYS A 86 17.80 1.58 1.57
CA LYS A 86 17.83 2.07 0.19
C LYS A 86 16.67 3.01 -0.16
N VAL A 87 15.65 3.10 0.67
CA VAL A 87 14.62 4.13 0.55
C VAL A 87 15.23 5.47 0.90
N ASP A 88 15.14 6.44 -0.01
CA ASP A 88 15.55 7.81 0.24
C ASP A 88 14.45 8.56 1.00
N TYR A 89 13.24 8.58 0.43
CA TYR A 89 12.02 9.05 1.10
C TYR A 89 10.76 8.60 0.35
N LEU A 90 9.62 8.66 1.04
CA LEU A 90 8.31 8.45 0.43
C LEU A 90 7.88 9.74 -0.28
N VAL A 91 7.43 9.61 -1.52
CA VAL A 91 7.01 10.77 -2.33
C VAL A 91 5.53 11.04 -2.17
N LYS A 92 4.70 10.03 -2.45
CA LYS A 92 3.25 10.17 -2.49
C LYS A 92 2.58 8.89 -2.09
N ALA A 93 1.61 8.98 -1.18
CA ALA A 93 0.64 7.95 -0.91
C ALA A 93 -0.75 8.37 -1.41
N PHE A 94 -1.47 7.46 -2.04
CA PHE A 94 -2.85 7.63 -2.41
C PHE A 94 -3.67 6.51 -1.76
N GLY A 95 -4.58 6.88 -0.87
CA GLY A 95 -5.45 5.96 -0.15
C GLY A 95 -6.90 6.11 -0.60
N LEU A 96 -7.50 4.98 -0.94
CA LEU A 96 -8.92 4.82 -1.17
C LEU A 96 -9.55 4.13 0.04
N VAL A 97 -10.60 4.71 0.57
CA VAL A 97 -11.34 4.21 1.74
C VAL A 97 -12.77 3.88 1.32
N SER A 98 -13.11 2.60 1.37
CA SER A 98 -14.49 2.15 1.15
C SER A 98 -15.36 2.68 2.30
N SER A 99 -16.28 3.59 2.00
CA SER A 99 -17.00 4.32 3.03
C SER A 99 -18.43 4.70 2.64
N GLU A 100 -19.27 4.91 3.65
CA GLU A 100 -20.62 5.46 3.47
C GLU A 100 -20.57 6.89 2.94
N PRO A 101 -21.63 7.37 2.26
CA PRO A 101 -21.69 8.72 1.68
C PRO A 101 -21.52 9.84 2.71
N ASP A 102 -21.89 9.60 3.96
CA ASP A 102 -21.82 10.55 5.08
C ASP A 102 -20.60 10.31 6.01
N PHE A 103 -19.66 9.44 5.62
CA PHE A 103 -18.39 9.28 6.30
C PHE A 103 -17.35 10.23 5.71
N TYR A 104 -16.76 11.10 6.54
CA TYR A 104 -15.82 12.14 6.11
C TYR A 104 -14.45 12.05 6.74
N ASP A 105 -14.19 11.02 7.57
CA ASP A 105 -12.94 10.82 8.32
C ASP A 105 -11.91 9.92 7.59
N GLN A 106 -11.90 9.91 6.25
CA GLN A 106 -10.91 9.16 5.47
C GLN A 106 -9.47 9.52 5.85
N PRO A 107 -9.12 10.80 6.15
CA PRO A 107 -7.78 11.12 6.63
C PRO A 107 -7.38 10.39 7.91
N ALA A 108 -8.28 10.31 8.91
CA ALA A 108 -8.03 9.60 10.17
C ALA A 108 -7.81 8.09 9.98
N VAL A 109 -8.49 7.48 9.00
CA VAL A 109 -8.23 6.09 8.60
C VAL A 109 -6.83 5.97 8.03
N MET A 110 -6.43 6.85 7.11
CA MET A 110 -5.14 6.84 6.45
C MET A 110 -3.96 7.19 7.39
N ASP A 111 -4.24 7.80 8.54
CA ASP A 111 -3.21 8.05 9.56
C ASP A 111 -2.57 6.75 10.07
N GLY A 112 -3.29 5.61 10.04
CA GLY A 112 -2.72 4.30 10.36
C GLY A 112 -1.53 3.91 9.47
N PHE A 113 -1.62 4.21 8.19
CA PHE A 113 -0.50 4.05 7.26
C PHE A 113 0.61 5.07 7.51
N SER A 114 0.26 6.35 7.61
CA SER A 114 1.25 7.43 7.72
C SER A 114 2.06 7.35 9.01
N ASP A 115 1.43 7.06 10.13
CA ASP A 115 2.08 6.87 11.42
C ASP A 115 3.08 5.71 11.38
N LEU A 116 2.71 4.59 10.76
CA LEU A 116 3.61 3.46 10.56
C LEU A 116 4.84 3.85 9.73
N MET A 117 4.66 4.58 8.62
CA MET A 117 5.76 5.00 7.76
C MET A 117 6.77 5.86 8.52
N VAL A 118 6.30 6.81 9.31
CA VAL A 118 7.17 7.65 10.15
C VAL A 118 7.82 6.84 11.28
N GLN A 119 7.09 5.92 11.88
CA GLN A 119 7.62 5.03 12.92
C GLN A 119 8.80 4.18 12.41
N VAL A 120 8.71 3.66 11.18
CA VAL A 120 9.72 2.74 10.61
C VAL A 120 10.86 3.50 9.93
N LEU A 121 10.54 4.56 9.16
CA LEU A 121 11.49 5.25 8.30
C LEU A 121 11.96 6.61 8.86
N GLY A 122 11.38 7.08 9.98
CA GLY A 122 11.64 8.42 10.50
C GLY A 122 11.20 9.50 9.51
N ASP A 123 11.99 10.56 9.36
CA ASP A 123 11.68 11.68 8.45
C ASP A 123 11.55 11.24 6.99
N ARG A 124 12.19 10.15 6.60
CA ARG A 124 12.06 9.55 5.26
C ARG A 124 10.66 8.99 4.99
N GLY A 125 9.89 8.70 6.03
CA GLY A 125 8.51 8.24 5.97
C GLY A 125 7.49 9.36 5.74
N LEU A 126 7.88 10.63 5.87
CA LEU A 126 7.01 11.77 5.55
C LEU A 126 6.71 11.82 4.05
N HIS A 127 5.46 12.09 3.69
CA HIS A 127 5.00 12.00 2.30
C HIS A 127 3.83 12.93 2.02
N ALA A 128 3.66 13.32 0.75
CA ALA A 128 2.42 13.90 0.28
C ALA A 128 1.33 12.82 0.24
N ARG A 129 0.10 13.15 0.62
CA ARG A 129 -0.99 12.18 0.72
C ARG A 129 -2.30 12.70 0.17
N SER A 130 -3.07 11.83 -0.49
CA SER A 130 -4.50 11.99 -0.69
C SER A 130 -5.23 10.83 0.00
N ALA A 131 -6.31 11.14 0.69
CA ALA A 131 -7.21 10.17 1.32
C ALA A 131 -8.62 10.45 0.80
N MET A 132 -9.20 9.50 0.08
CA MET A 132 -10.48 9.67 -0.60
C MET A 132 -11.43 8.53 -0.31
N GLY A 133 -12.73 8.86 -0.24
CA GLY A 133 -13.79 7.87 -0.14
C GLY A 133 -14.11 7.24 -1.50
N THR A 134 -14.50 5.98 -1.47
CA THR A 134 -15.08 5.25 -2.61
C THR A 134 -16.23 4.40 -2.13
N SER A 135 -17.18 4.10 -3.03
CA SER A 135 -18.34 3.29 -2.68
C SER A 135 -18.02 1.82 -2.40
N ASN A 136 -16.95 1.29 -2.98
CA ASN A 136 -16.51 -0.09 -2.79
C ASN A 136 -15.05 -0.27 -3.22
N LEU A 137 -14.44 -1.36 -2.77
CA LEU A 137 -13.12 -1.83 -3.18
C LEU A 137 -13.17 -3.33 -3.49
N PRO A 138 -12.25 -3.85 -4.32
CA PRO A 138 -12.17 -5.28 -4.60
C PRO A 138 -12.10 -6.11 -3.32
N GLY A 139 -12.75 -7.27 -3.29
CA GLY A 139 -12.75 -8.15 -2.12
C GLY A 139 -13.46 -7.58 -0.89
N ASN A 140 -14.22 -6.49 -1.04
CA ASN A 140 -14.88 -5.78 0.06
C ASN A 140 -13.90 -5.30 1.14
N ILE A 141 -12.64 -5.03 0.76
CA ILE A 141 -11.64 -4.47 1.68
C ILE A 141 -11.99 -3.01 2.03
N PRO A 142 -11.66 -2.54 3.24
CA PRO A 142 -12.01 -1.19 3.67
C PRO A 142 -11.06 -0.11 3.13
N VAL A 143 -9.82 -0.47 2.82
CA VAL A 143 -8.74 0.46 2.43
C VAL A 143 -7.88 -0.17 1.35
N GLU A 144 -7.48 0.64 0.36
CA GLU A 144 -6.45 0.29 -0.62
C GLU A 144 -5.49 1.47 -0.76
N ILE A 145 -4.18 1.19 -0.72
CA ILE A 145 -3.14 2.22 -0.73
C ILE A 145 -2.13 1.93 -1.82
N GLU A 146 -1.83 2.94 -2.66
CA GLU A 146 -0.71 2.94 -3.58
C GLU A 146 0.35 3.94 -3.15
N LEU A 147 1.60 3.72 -3.58
CA LEU A 147 2.76 4.46 -3.08
C LEU A 147 3.75 4.77 -4.20
N ILE A 148 4.31 5.98 -4.17
CA ILE A 148 5.48 6.37 -4.96
C ILE A 148 6.63 6.63 -4.00
N VAL A 149 7.77 6.00 -4.26
CA VAL A 149 8.95 6.01 -3.39
C VAL A 149 10.17 6.46 -4.16
N LYS A 150 10.95 7.37 -3.58
CA LYS A 150 12.30 7.71 -4.04
C LYS A 150 13.29 6.74 -3.42
N ILE A 151 14.18 6.19 -4.24
CA ILE A 151 15.27 5.33 -3.77
C ILE A 151 16.62 6.01 -3.96
N LYS A 152 17.56 5.67 -3.10
CA LYS A 152 18.95 6.10 -3.21
C LYS A 152 19.59 5.55 -4.49
N PRO A 153 20.54 6.27 -5.08
CA PRO A 153 21.29 5.83 -6.26
C PRO A 153 21.97 4.47 -6.07
#